data_43def4708ee988fda93059fe7d4e65de
#
_entry.id   43def4708ee988fda93059fe7d4e65de
#
_cell.length_a   1.000
_cell.length_b   1.000
_cell.length_c   1.000
_cell.angle_alpha   90.00
_cell.angle_beta   90.00
_cell.angle_gamma   90.00
#
_symmetry.space_group_name_H-M   'P 1'
#
loop_
_entity.id
_entity.type
_entity.pdbx_description
1 polymer ?
#
loop_
_entity_poly.entity_id
_entity_poly.type
_entity_poly.pdbx_seq_one_letter_code
_entity_poly.pdbx_strand_id
1 'polypeptide(L)'
;MAKTKEKLQDKVRGLYDRVGSEFYLCRDDFEANGEQFNSDLLMGSLTELNRGNMLLFGEYGGGKTTSAEYLNAVFNGLPLDLVKRVAVRGNPQLTEEKMVGRPHYGKMHQGQEDVVWQHFVLVGPKIFDEFNRIPESNQAVVLNGVDRGEWNYLNDFVATGRQPFFATCNYADKGNNGLIPPILDRFDVAVESKFPGVANALHIAQDYHNDKDRALENPELTRRALEVLNSGKPFR
;
A
#
# COMPACT_ATOMS: atom_id res chain seq x y z
N MET A 1 -32.48 -21.58 -11.72
CA MET A 1 -31.07 -22.03 -11.68
C MET A 1 -30.41 -21.41 -10.45
N ALA A 2 -30.11 -22.21 -9.45
CA ALA A 2 -29.42 -21.73 -8.25
C ALA A 2 -27.97 -21.40 -8.63
N LYS A 3 -27.55 -20.13 -8.46
CA LYS A 3 -26.15 -19.75 -8.57
C LYS A 3 -25.40 -20.52 -7.46
N THR A 4 -24.59 -21.49 -7.84
CA THR A 4 -23.65 -22.15 -6.91
C THR A 4 -22.81 -21.03 -6.29
N LYS A 5 -22.89 -20.88 -4.97
CA LYS A 5 -22.02 -19.91 -4.27
C LYS A 5 -20.59 -20.39 -4.47
N GLU A 6 -19.82 -19.61 -5.24
CA GLU A 6 -18.39 -19.80 -5.39
C GLU A 6 -17.74 -19.83 -4.01
N LYS A 7 -16.87 -20.83 -3.77
CA LYS A 7 -16.18 -20.93 -2.48
C LYS A 7 -15.24 -19.74 -2.31
N LEU A 8 -15.06 -19.28 -1.08
CA LEU A 8 -14.15 -18.15 -0.78
C LEU A 8 -12.73 -18.41 -1.30
N GLN A 9 -12.25 -19.66 -1.18
CA GLN A 9 -10.95 -20.10 -1.69
C GLN A 9 -10.79 -19.85 -3.20
N ASP A 10 -11.83 -20.17 -3.99
CA ASP A 10 -11.81 -20.01 -5.45
C ASP A 10 -11.74 -18.52 -5.81
N LYS A 11 -12.42 -17.66 -5.05
CA LYS A 11 -12.36 -16.21 -5.25
C LYS A 11 -10.97 -15.64 -4.93
N VAL A 12 -10.39 -16.04 -3.81
CA VAL A 12 -9.05 -15.59 -3.41
C VAL A 12 -8.01 -16.05 -4.43
N ARG A 13 -8.10 -17.30 -4.86
CA ARG A 13 -7.23 -17.83 -5.91
C ARG A 13 -7.38 -17.04 -7.21
N GLY A 14 -8.62 -16.76 -7.62
CA GLY A 14 -8.89 -15.97 -8.83
C GLY A 14 -8.32 -14.54 -8.74
N LEU A 15 -8.33 -13.89 -7.58
CA LEU A 15 -7.68 -12.59 -7.39
C LEU A 15 -6.16 -12.67 -7.47
N TYR A 16 -5.56 -13.67 -6.83
CA TYR A 16 -4.12 -13.94 -6.88
C TYR A 16 -3.66 -14.19 -8.34
N ASP A 17 -4.32 -15.11 -9.05
CA ASP A 17 -4.00 -15.47 -10.42
C ASP A 17 -4.15 -14.26 -11.37
N ARG A 18 -5.17 -13.42 -11.13
CA ARG A 18 -5.38 -12.19 -11.89
C ARG A 18 -4.22 -11.20 -11.73
N VAL A 19 -3.75 -10.96 -10.50
CA VAL A 19 -2.61 -10.06 -10.27
C VAL A 19 -1.35 -10.63 -10.93
N GLY A 20 -1.08 -11.92 -10.76
CA GLY A 20 0.11 -12.56 -11.31
C GLY A 20 0.13 -12.62 -12.85
N SER A 21 -1.01 -12.95 -13.47
CA SER A 21 -1.08 -13.20 -14.91
C SER A 21 -1.46 -11.98 -15.74
N GLU A 22 -2.34 -11.11 -15.22
CA GLU A 22 -2.89 -10.00 -16.01
C GLU A 22 -2.12 -8.69 -15.83
N PHE A 23 -1.62 -8.41 -14.61
CA PHE A 23 -1.09 -7.10 -14.27
C PHE A 23 0.37 -7.10 -13.84
N TYR A 24 0.84 -8.19 -13.29
CA TYR A 24 2.20 -8.28 -12.79
C TYR A 24 2.84 -9.63 -13.15
N LEU A 25 3.95 -9.58 -13.89
CA LEU A 25 4.75 -10.75 -14.18
C LEU A 25 5.76 -10.96 -13.07
N CYS A 26 5.58 -12.00 -12.30
CA CYS A 26 6.44 -12.36 -11.21
C CYS A 26 7.10 -13.72 -11.45
N ARG A 27 8.21 -13.93 -10.77
CA ARG A 27 8.88 -15.22 -10.74
C ARG A 27 8.36 -16.00 -9.55
N ASP A 28 7.95 -17.24 -9.78
CA ASP A 28 7.65 -18.16 -8.69
C ASP A 28 8.95 -18.52 -7.97
N ASP A 29 8.95 -18.33 -6.66
CA ASP A 29 10.12 -18.52 -5.79
C ASP A 29 9.76 -19.25 -4.48
N PHE A 30 8.52 -19.65 -4.33
CA PHE A 30 8.00 -20.34 -3.17
C PHE A 30 7.15 -21.55 -3.57
N GLU A 31 7.35 -22.69 -2.91
CA GLU A 31 6.58 -23.90 -3.14
C GLU A 31 5.74 -24.26 -1.91
N ALA A 32 4.46 -24.52 -2.13
CA ALA A 32 3.56 -25.02 -1.10
C ALA A 32 2.62 -26.11 -1.68
N ASN A 33 2.57 -27.27 -1.03
CA ASN A 33 1.72 -28.40 -1.44
C ASN A 33 1.90 -28.84 -2.90
N GLY A 34 3.12 -28.72 -3.45
CA GLY A 34 3.42 -29.09 -4.84
C GLY A 34 3.03 -28.03 -5.89
N GLU A 35 2.56 -26.87 -5.47
CA GLU A 35 2.30 -25.72 -6.33
C GLU A 35 3.35 -24.64 -6.13
N GLN A 36 3.70 -23.94 -7.20
CA GLN A 36 4.64 -22.84 -7.21
C GLN A 36 3.90 -21.51 -7.06
N PHE A 37 4.45 -20.60 -6.27
CA PHE A 37 3.91 -19.28 -6.00
C PHE A 37 5.00 -18.21 -6.06
N ASN A 38 4.60 -16.98 -6.31
CA ASN A 38 5.42 -15.82 -6.02
C ASN A 38 5.22 -15.38 -4.57
N SER A 39 6.31 -15.25 -3.81
CA SER A 39 6.26 -14.92 -2.39
C SER A 39 5.65 -13.54 -2.12
N ASP A 40 5.97 -12.52 -2.93
CA ASP A 40 5.42 -11.17 -2.79
C ASP A 40 3.89 -11.18 -2.95
N LEU A 41 3.39 -11.85 -3.99
CA LEU A 41 1.95 -11.91 -4.27
C LEU A 41 1.21 -12.81 -3.29
N LEU A 42 1.78 -13.94 -2.90
CA LEU A 42 1.12 -14.85 -1.95
C LEU A 42 0.99 -14.18 -0.57
N MET A 43 2.12 -13.69 -0.03
CA MET A 43 2.11 -13.03 1.28
C MET A 43 1.34 -11.72 1.25
N GLY A 44 1.42 -10.96 0.16
CA GLY A 44 0.61 -9.76 -0.03
C GLY A 44 -0.89 -10.05 -0.07
N SER A 45 -1.32 -11.12 -0.76
CA SER A 45 -2.72 -11.56 -0.76
C SER A 45 -3.22 -11.93 0.64
N LEU A 46 -2.39 -12.63 1.42
CA LEU A 46 -2.70 -12.95 2.81
C LEU A 46 -2.76 -11.69 3.69
N THR A 47 -1.87 -10.73 3.45
CA THR A 47 -1.86 -9.43 4.13
C THR A 47 -3.16 -8.66 3.87
N GLU A 48 -3.63 -8.62 2.62
CA GLU A 48 -4.91 -8.00 2.26
C GLU A 48 -6.09 -8.65 2.98
N LEU A 49 -6.16 -9.98 2.98
CA LEU A 49 -7.25 -10.73 3.61
C LEU A 49 -7.30 -10.55 5.13
N ASN A 50 -6.15 -10.51 5.78
CA ASN A 50 -6.04 -10.39 7.23
C ASN A 50 -5.97 -8.93 7.72
N ARG A 51 -5.92 -7.95 6.80
CA ARG A 51 -5.64 -6.55 7.12
C ARG A 51 -4.36 -6.40 7.92
N GLY A 52 -3.34 -7.14 7.50
CA GLY A 52 -2.04 -7.22 8.14
C GLY A 52 -1.09 -6.12 7.67
N ASN A 53 0.14 -6.20 8.19
CA ASN A 53 1.24 -5.31 7.87
C ASN A 53 2.35 -6.09 7.17
N MET A 54 2.74 -5.70 5.97
CA MET A 54 3.76 -6.35 5.17
C MET A 54 4.93 -5.42 4.86
N LEU A 55 6.14 -5.91 5.06
CA LEU A 55 7.36 -5.25 4.64
C LEU A 55 7.93 -5.95 3.39
N LEU A 56 8.01 -5.23 2.29
CA LEU A 56 8.69 -5.65 1.07
C LEU A 56 10.08 -5.01 1.04
N PHE A 57 11.14 -5.79 1.06
CA PHE A 57 12.49 -5.26 1.05
C PHE A 57 13.34 -5.91 -0.06
N GLY A 58 14.46 -5.31 -0.43
CA GLY A 58 15.31 -5.84 -1.48
C GLY A 58 15.91 -4.75 -2.38
N GLU A 59 16.57 -5.17 -3.45
CA GLU A 59 17.18 -4.27 -4.41
C GLU A 59 16.16 -3.47 -5.24
N TYR A 60 16.67 -2.43 -5.90
CA TYR A 60 15.86 -1.64 -6.85
C TYR A 60 15.43 -2.52 -8.04
N GLY A 61 14.24 -2.22 -8.58
CA GLY A 61 13.70 -2.94 -9.74
C GLY A 61 13.07 -4.31 -9.43
N GLY A 62 12.97 -4.70 -8.15
CA GLY A 62 12.29 -5.94 -7.73
C GLY A 62 10.75 -5.89 -7.77
N GLY A 63 10.14 -4.79 -8.21
CA GLY A 63 8.69 -4.67 -8.33
C GLY A 63 7.93 -4.45 -7.03
N LYS A 64 8.61 -4.19 -5.90
CA LYS A 64 8.00 -4.03 -4.56
C LYS A 64 6.77 -3.12 -4.52
N THR A 65 6.95 -1.88 -4.96
CA THR A 65 5.89 -0.88 -4.96
C THR A 65 4.78 -1.25 -5.92
N THR A 66 5.12 -1.77 -7.10
CA THR A 66 4.17 -2.24 -8.12
C THR A 66 3.32 -3.38 -7.59
N SER A 67 3.90 -4.38 -6.93
CA SER A 67 3.17 -5.49 -6.30
C SER A 67 2.16 -4.98 -5.27
N ALA A 68 2.60 -4.07 -4.38
CA ALA A 68 1.72 -3.47 -3.38
C ALA A 68 0.56 -2.68 -4.03
N GLU A 69 0.84 -1.88 -5.06
CA GLU A 69 -0.17 -1.09 -5.78
C GLU A 69 -1.22 -1.97 -6.45
N TYR A 70 -0.81 -3.02 -7.16
CA TYR A 70 -1.73 -3.93 -7.83
C TYR A 70 -2.56 -4.77 -6.86
N LEU A 71 -1.94 -5.31 -5.81
CA LEU A 71 -2.66 -6.03 -4.76
C LEU A 71 -3.74 -5.14 -4.14
N ASN A 72 -3.37 -3.92 -3.74
CA ASN A 72 -4.33 -2.98 -3.17
C ASN A 72 -5.46 -2.63 -4.15
N ALA A 73 -5.16 -2.38 -5.41
CA ALA A 73 -6.19 -2.06 -6.42
C ALA A 73 -7.15 -3.24 -6.62
N VAL A 74 -6.63 -4.46 -6.79
CA VAL A 74 -7.44 -5.64 -7.13
C VAL A 74 -8.23 -6.14 -5.92
N PHE A 75 -7.60 -6.29 -4.75
CA PHE A 75 -8.26 -6.85 -3.55
C PHE A 75 -9.29 -5.90 -2.94
N ASN A 76 -9.07 -4.59 -3.04
CA ASN A 76 -9.98 -3.59 -2.47
C ASN A 76 -10.93 -2.98 -3.52
N GLY A 77 -10.81 -3.35 -4.80
CA GLY A 77 -11.61 -2.79 -5.88
C GLY A 77 -11.38 -1.29 -6.08
N LEU A 78 -10.19 -0.78 -5.73
CA LEU A 78 -9.83 0.62 -5.88
C LEU A 78 -9.20 0.87 -7.25
N PRO A 79 -9.46 2.03 -7.87
CA PRO A 79 -8.75 2.42 -9.08
C PRO A 79 -7.24 2.52 -8.83
N LEU A 80 -6.43 1.96 -9.73
CA LEU A 80 -4.97 1.98 -9.62
C LEU A 80 -4.40 3.41 -9.57
N ASP A 81 -4.97 4.31 -10.34
CA ASP A 81 -4.60 5.73 -10.34
C ASP A 81 -4.91 6.43 -9.01
N LEU A 82 -5.95 6.00 -8.27
CA LEU A 82 -6.18 6.45 -6.89
C LEU A 82 -5.13 5.88 -5.96
N VAL A 83 -4.88 4.56 -6.01
CA VAL A 83 -3.89 3.89 -5.14
C VAL A 83 -2.52 4.55 -5.29
N LYS A 84 -2.05 4.77 -6.52
CA LYS A 84 -0.78 5.46 -6.80
C LYS A 84 -0.73 6.90 -6.26
N ARG A 85 -1.85 7.62 -6.24
CA ARG A 85 -1.94 9.01 -5.76
C ARG A 85 -1.87 9.13 -4.25
N VAL A 86 -2.45 8.18 -3.53
CA VAL A 86 -2.53 8.23 -2.06
C VAL A 86 -1.36 7.55 -1.37
N ALA A 87 -0.54 6.79 -2.10
CA ALA A 87 0.69 6.21 -1.59
C ALA A 87 1.67 7.30 -1.14
N VAL A 88 2.28 7.11 0.02
CA VAL A 88 3.31 8.03 0.54
C VAL A 88 4.69 7.53 0.12
N ARG A 89 5.54 8.47 -0.32
CA ARG A 89 6.95 8.18 -0.60
C ARG A 89 7.84 8.76 0.48
N GLY A 90 8.62 7.89 1.09
CA GLY A 90 9.57 8.24 2.13
C GLY A 90 10.73 9.10 1.60
N ASN A 91 11.05 10.11 2.36
CA ASN A 91 12.25 10.92 2.16
C ASN A 91 12.68 11.54 3.50
N PRO A 92 13.96 11.94 3.65
CA PRO A 92 14.46 12.47 4.93
C PRO A 92 13.80 13.77 5.41
N GLN A 93 13.12 14.48 4.52
CA GLN A 93 12.44 15.75 4.84
C GLN A 93 10.92 15.59 4.97
N LEU A 94 10.43 14.36 4.99
CA LEU A 94 9.01 14.10 5.15
C LEU A 94 8.59 14.43 6.59
N THR A 95 7.60 15.30 6.74
CA THR A 95 7.08 15.74 8.03
C THR A 95 5.75 15.06 8.34
N GLU A 96 5.37 15.04 9.60
CA GLU A 96 4.06 14.54 10.04
C GLU A 96 2.91 15.25 9.33
N GLU A 97 3.03 16.56 9.09
CA GLU A 97 2.03 17.34 8.34
C GLU A 97 1.79 16.82 6.93
N LYS A 98 2.84 16.30 6.27
CA LYS A 98 2.75 15.75 4.91
C LYS A 98 2.24 14.31 4.90
N MET A 99 2.35 13.59 6.01
CA MET A 99 1.93 12.19 6.11
C MET A 99 0.53 12.02 6.70
N VAL A 100 0.24 12.72 7.79
CA VAL A 100 -0.95 12.49 8.62
C VAL A 100 -1.98 13.58 8.41
N GLY A 101 -1.66 14.82 8.73
CA GLY A 101 -2.60 15.91 8.64
C GLY A 101 -1.94 17.25 8.91
N ARG A 102 -2.60 18.31 8.54
CA ARG A 102 -2.12 19.69 8.75
C ARG A 102 -3.22 20.56 9.34
N PRO A 103 -2.86 21.63 10.05
CA PRO A 103 -3.84 22.57 10.56
C PRO A 103 -4.67 23.20 9.44
N HIS A 104 -5.95 23.40 9.67
CA HIS A 104 -6.79 24.17 8.78
C HIS A 104 -6.57 25.68 9.05
N TYR A 105 -5.56 26.27 8.40
CA TYR A 105 -5.14 27.65 8.66
C TYR A 105 -6.27 28.69 8.64
N GLY A 106 -7.24 28.54 7.74
CA GLY A 106 -8.39 29.46 7.67
C GLY A 106 -9.29 29.45 8.92
N LYS A 107 -9.42 28.30 9.58
CA LYS A 107 -10.18 28.19 10.84
C LYS A 107 -9.33 28.58 12.06
N MET A 108 -8.04 28.32 12.03
CA MET A 108 -7.13 28.78 13.09
C MET A 108 -7.17 30.30 13.30
N HIS A 109 -7.24 31.08 12.22
CA HIS A 109 -7.42 32.54 12.31
C HIS A 109 -8.74 32.96 13.00
N GLN A 110 -9.71 32.04 13.08
CA GLN A 110 -10.98 32.24 13.78
C GLN A 110 -10.98 31.63 15.20
N GLY A 111 -9.81 31.18 15.67
CA GLY A 111 -9.68 30.52 16.99
C GLY A 111 -10.24 29.10 17.06
N GLN A 112 -10.48 28.47 15.88
CA GLN A 112 -10.96 27.10 15.80
C GLN A 112 -9.82 26.18 15.37
N GLU A 113 -9.54 25.16 16.18
CA GLU A 113 -8.64 24.07 15.78
C GLU A 113 -9.40 23.08 14.90
N ASP A 114 -8.88 22.80 13.73
CA ASP A 114 -9.42 21.81 12.79
C ASP A 114 -8.27 21.23 11.96
N VAL A 115 -8.37 19.96 11.61
CA VAL A 115 -7.33 19.22 10.89
C VAL A 115 -7.76 18.89 9.47
N VAL A 116 -6.90 19.19 8.53
CA VAL A 116 -7.02 18.68 7.15
C VAL A 116 -6.19 17.41 7.06
N TRP A 117 -6.88 16.27 7.09
CA TRP A 117 -6.26 14.95 7.04
C TRP A 117 -5.68 14.66 5.65
N GLN A 118 -4.53 14.00 5.61
CA GLN A 118 -3.93 13.55 4.37
C GLN A 118 -4.71 12.36 3.78
N HIS A 119 -4.74 12.25 2.46
CA HIS A 119 -5.46 11.18 1.78
C HIS A 119 -4.95 9.78 2.16
N PHE A 120 -3.66 9.64 2.42
CA PHE A 120 -3.06 8.42 2.94
C PHE A 120 -3.75 7.90 4.21
N VAL A 121 -4.09 8.80 5.12
CA VAL A 121 -4.80 8.44 6.36
C VAL A 121 -6.23 8.00 6.07
N LEU A 122 -6.91 8.70 5.17
CA LEU A 122 -8.35 8.53 4.93
C LEU A 122 -8.70 7.39 3.96
N VAL A 123 -7.75 6.93 3.13
CA VAL A 123 -7.97 5.78 2.24
C VAL A 123 -7.88 4.47 3.02
N GLY A 124 -8.57 3.41 2.55
CA GLY A 124 -8.55 2.11 3.20
C GLY A 124 -7.15 1.50 3.26
N PRO A 125 -6.68 0.82 2.22
CA PRO A 125 -5.35 0.20 2.21
C PRO A 125 -4.25 1.25 2.13
N LYS A 126 -3.10 0.97 2.75
CA LYS A 126 -2.02 1.94 2.93
C LYS A 126 -0.72 1.43 2.31
N ILE A 127 -0.10 2.27 1.49
CA ILE A 127 1.22 2.00 0.91
C ILE A 127 2.19 3.10 1.32
N PHE A 128 3.32 2.69 1.86
CA PHE A 128 4.41 3.57 2.20
C PHE A 128 5.69 3.10 1.49
N ASP A 129 6.03 3.79 0.42
CA ASP A 129 7.21 3.48 -0.39
C ASP A 129 8.47 4.09 0.22
N GLU A 130 9.59 3.39 0.19
CA GLU A 130 10.87 3.80 0.78
C GLU A 130 10.77 4.19 2.27
N PHE A 131 10.06 3.38 3.05
CA PHE A 131 9.74 3.65 4.45
C PHE A 131 10.99 3.87 5.34
N ASN A 132 12.11 3.23 5.01
CA ASN A 132 13.39 3.38 5.71
C ASN A 132 14.10 4.73 5.46
N ARG A 133 13.55 5.60 4.61
CA ARG A 133 14.11 6.95 4.37
C ARG A 133 13.53 8.03 5.27
N ILE A 134 12.46 7.75 5.98
CA ILE A 134 11.85 8.75 6.87
C ILE A 134 12.56 8.80 8.23
N PRO A 135 12.53 9.96 8.91
CA PRO A 135 13.05 10.10 10.27
C PRO A 135 12.40 9.10 11.24
N GLU A 136 13.14 8.61 12.22
CA GLU A 136 12.66 7.66 13.23
C GLU A 136 11.42 8.15 13.97
N SER A 137 11.34 9.46 14.30
CA SER A 137 10.17 10.06 14.93
C SER A 137 8.90 9.86 14.09
N ASN A 138 9.01 9.97 12.77
CA ASN A 138 7.91 9.80 11.84
C ASN A 138 7.54 8.33 11.65
N GLN A 139 8.52 7.41 11.75
CA GLN A 139 8.23 5.97 11.79
C GLN A 139 7.33 5.62 12.99
N ALA A 140 7.58 6.21 14.15
CA ALA A 140 6.77 6.00 15.35
C ALA A 140 5.32 6.51 15.17
N VAL A 141 5.11 7.63 14.47
CA VAL A 141 3.77 8.15 14.16
C VAL A 141 2.99 7.17 13.28
N VAL A 142 3.62 6.69 12.21
CA VAL A 142 3.00 5.69 11.31
C VAL A 142 2.65 4.42 12.07
N LEU A 143 3.56 3.95 12.93
CA LEU A 143 3.37 2.77 13.76
C LEU A 143 2.05 2.80 14.54
N ASN A 144 1.79 3.91 15.23
CA ASN A 144 0.57 4.06 16.03
C ASN A 144 -0.69 4.03 15.14
N GLY A 145 -0.63 4.70 14.00
CA GLY A 145 -1.74 4.76 13.05
C GLY A 145 -2.11 3.40 12.45
N VAL A 146 -1.11 2.63 12.02
CA VAL A 146 -1.34 1.30 11.39
C VAL A 146 -1.78 0.26 12.40
N ASP A 147 -1.21 0.24 13.60
CA ASP A 147 -1.46 -0.76 14.61
C ASP A 147 -2.89 -0.67 15.16
N ARG A 148 -3.36 0.55 15.42
CA ARG A 148 -4.67 0.81 16.02
C ARG A 148 -5.76 1.17 15.00
N GLY A 149 -5.37 1.58 13.80
CA GLY A 149 -6.29 2.17 12.83
C GLY A 149 -6.83 3.53 13.31
N GLU A 150 -6.06 4.22 14.15
CA GLU A 150 -6.38 5.52 14.72
C GLU A 150 -5.22 6.49 14.47
N TRP A 151 -5.53 7.62 13.89
CA TRP A 151 -4.55 8.65 13.55
C TRP A 151 -4.86 9.90 14.35
N ASN A 152 -3.87 10.40 15.06
CA ASN A 152 -3.99 11.59 15.90
C ASN A 152 -3.13 12.69 15.31
N TYR A 153 -3.64 13.89 15.28
CA TYR A 153 -2.88 15.09 14.94
C TYR A 153 -3.46 16.30 15.65
N LEU A 154 -2.62 17.08 16.36
CA LEU A 154 -3.07 18.13 17.28
C LEU A 154 -4.07 17.56 18.31
N ASN A 155 -5.22 18.20 18.46
CA ASN A 155 -6.29 17.79 19.38
C ASN A 155 -7.41 16.99 18.70
N ASP A 156 -7.19 16.52 17.45
CA ASP A 156 -8.19 15.79 16.68
C ASP A 156 -7.70 14.38 16.34
N PHE A 157 -8.63 13.49 16.04
CA PHE A 157 -8.33 12.12 15.64
C PHE A 157 -9.30 11.61 14.58
N VAL A 158 -8.82 10.66 13.78
CA VAL A 158 -9.67 9.89 12.86
C VAL A 158 -9.45 8.40 13.03
N ALA A 159 -10.53 7.67 13.24
CA ALA A 159 -10.53 6.21 13.32
C ALA A 159 -10.88 5.62 11.95
N THR A 160 -9.92 4.97 11.33
CA THR A 160 -10.10 4.27 10.03
C THR A 160 -10.30 2.77 10.19
N GLY A 161 -10.04 2.26 11.40
CA GLY A 161 -9.92 0.84 11.67
C GLY A 161 -8.66 0.23 11.06
N ARG A 162 -8.35 -1.00 11.44
CA ARG A 162 -7.19 -1.71 10.91
C ARG A 162 -7.36 -1.95 9.40
N GLN A 163 -6.37 -1.57 8.63
CA GLN A 163 -6.32 -1.65 7.17
C GLN A 163 -5.04 -2.38 6.75
N PRO A 164 -5.00 -3.03 5.58
CA PRO A 164 -3.75 -3.54 5.05
C PRO A 164 -2.71 -2.44 4.93
N PHE A 165 -1.49 -2.73 5.38
CA PHE A 165 -0.37 -1.81 5.30
C PHE A 165 0.82 -2.47 4.60
N PHE A 166 1.29 -1.84 3.55
CA PHE A 166 2.45 -2.26 2.79
C PHE A 166 3.53 -1.19 2.90
N ALA A 167 4.67 -1.57 3.44
CA ALA A 167 5.86 -0.74 3.43
C ALA A 167 6.89 -1.34 2.49
N THR A 168 7.59 -0.50 1.71
CA THR A 168 8.73 -0.94 0.92
C THR A 168 10.02 -0.37 1.48
N CYS A 169 11.09 -1.14 1.40
CA CYS A 169 12.43 -0.71 1.77
C CYS A 169 13.45 -1.19 0.74
N ASN A 170 14.41 -0.34 0.44
CA ASN A 170 15.60 -0.77 -0.29
C ASN A 170 16.68 -1.19 0.70
N TYR A 171 17.64 -2.01 0.27
CA TYR A 171 18.82 -2.29 1.06
C TYR A 171 19.56 -1.02 1.46
N ALA A 172 20.33 -1.09 2.54
CA ALA A 172 21.02 0.04 3.11
C ALA A 172 21.87 0.78 2.07
N ASP A 173 21.49 1.99 1.80
CA ASP A 173 22.18 2.93 0.95
C ASP A 173 22.47 4.23 1.75
N LYS A 174 23.30 5.13 1.22
CA LYS A 174 23.60 6.43 1.84
C LYS A 174 22.32 7.26 1.89
N GLY A 175 21.70 7.38 3.07
CA GLY A 175 20.47 8.14 3.30
C GLY A 175 19.32 7.31 3.88
N ASN A 176 19.54 6.05 4.17
CA ASN A 176 18.60 5.21 4.90
C ASN A 176 18.81 5.37 6.42
N ASN A 177 17.73 5.68 7.13
CA ASN A 177 17.75 5.80 8.61
C ASN A 177 17.59 4.44 9.31
N GLY A 178 17.50 3.34 8.58
CA GLY A 178 17.11 2.06 9.16
C GLY A 178 15.66 2.04 9.66
N LEU A 179 15.19 0.86 10.03
CA LEU A 179 13.89 0.73 10.69
C LEU A 179 14.09 0.59 12.18
N ILE A 180 13.34 1.34 12.98
CA ILE A 180 13.38 1.20 14.44
C ILE A 180 12.83 -0.17 14.86
N PRO A 181 13.40 -0.84 15.87
CA PRO A 181 12.96 -2.16 16.31
C PRO A 181 11.45 -2.27 16.58
N PRO A 182 10.78 -1.29 17.22
CA PRO A 182 9.34 -1.38 17.44
C PRO A 182 8.49 -1.41 16.16
N ILE A 183 8.96 -0.84 15.05
CA ILE A 183 8.24 -0.88 13.78
C ILE A 183 8.43 -2.24 13.11
N LEU A 184 9.62 -2.84 13.20
CA LEU A 184 9.87 -4.18 12.68
C LEU A 184 8.98 -5.23 13.35
N ASP A 185 8.75 -5.10 14.64
CA ASP A 185 7.89 -5.98 15.43
C ASP A 185 6.39 -5.87 15.06
N ARG A 186 6.00 -4.84 14.33
CA ARG A 186 4.61 -4.62 13.87
C ARG A 186 4.31 -5.15 12.48
N PHE A 187 5.33 -5.59 11.76
CA PHE A 187 5.10 -6.29 10.49
C PHE A 187 4.76 -7.75 10.76
N ASP A 188 3.60 -8.18 10.27
CA ASP A 188 3.16 -9.58 10.35
C ASP A 188 4.02 -10.47 9.44
N VAL A 189 4.55 -9.90 8.36
CA VAL A 189 5.41 -10.59 7.40
C VAL A 189 6.41 -9.64 6.76
N ALA A 190 7.62 -10.13 6.52
CA ALA A 190 8.64 -9.44 5.74
C ALA A 190 9.11 -10.35 4.61
N VAL A 191 9.09 -9.86 3.38
CA VAL A 191 9.43 -10.61 2.18
C VAL A 191 10.54 -9.89 1.41
N GLU A 192 11.56 -10.64 1.03
CA GLU A 192 12.61 -10.17 0.15
C GLU A 192 12.17 -10.28 -1.30
N SER A 193 11.82 -9.12 -1.90
CA SER A 193 11.49 -9.06 -3.33
C SER A 193 12.75 -9.21 -4.18
N LYS A 194 12.76 -10.24 -4.99
CA LYS A 194 13.88 -10.54 -5.87
C LYS A 194 13.67 -9.95 -7.25
N PHE A 195 14.78 -9.60 -7.91
CA PHE A 195 14.73 -9.19 -9.32
C PHE A 195 14.13 -10.33 -10.18
N PRO A 196 13.14 -10.03 -11.03
CA PRO A 196 12.40 -11.06 -11.77
C PRO A 196 13.23 -11.85 -12.79
N GLY A 197 14.47 -11.45 -13.05
CA GLY A 197 15.33 -11.98 -14.08
C GLY A 197 15.13 -11.30 -15.44
N VAL A 198 16.12 -11.42 -16.32
CA VAL A 198 16.15 -10.69 -17.60
C VAL A 198 14.97 -11.06 -18.51
N ALA A 199 14.60 -12.34 -18.59
CA ALA A 199 13.48 -12.79 -19.41
C ALA A 199 12.16 -12.16 -18.97
N ASN A 200 11.86 -12.20 -17.67
CA ASN A 200 10.66 -11.59 -17.12
C ASN A 200 10.68 -10.07 -17.23
N ALA A 201 11.85 -9.43 -17.05
CA ALA A 201 11.98 -8.00 -17.25
C ALA A 201 11.65 -7.56 -18.69
N LEU A 202 12.00 -8.35 -19.69
CA LEU A 202 11.62 -8.12 -21.08
C LEU A 202 10.11 -8.26 -21.28
N HIS A 203 9.48 -9.27 -20.68
CA HIS A 203 8.02 -9.43 -20.74
C HIS A 203 7.30 -8.26 -20.05
N ILE A 204 7.77 -7.84 -18.86
CA ILE A 204 7.22 -6.68 -18.16
C ILE A 204 7.31 -5.42 -19.03
N ALA A 205 8.45 -5.20 -19.72
CA ALA A 205 8.64 -4.07 -20.60
C ALA A 205 7.70 -4.11 -21.81
N GLN A 206 7.44 -5.29 -22.37
CA GLN A 206 6.49 -5.49 -23.47
C GLN A 206 5.04 -5.24 -23.00
N ASP A 207 4.68 -5.76 -21.83
CA ASP A 207 3.35 -5.57 -21.25
C ASP A 207 3.07 -4.14 -20.86
N TYR A 208 4.08 -3.39 -20.43
CA TYR A 208 3.96 -1.95 -20.16
C TYR A 208 3.53 -1.15 -21.39
N HIS A 209 3.99 -1.55 -22.57
CA HIS A 209 3.53 -0.96 -23.85
C HIS A 209 2.08 -1.32 -24.22
N ASN A 210 1.53 -2.39 -23.64
CA ASN A 210 0.17 -2.83 -23.91
C ASN A 210 -0.89 -2.15 -23.00
N ASP A 211 -0.51 -1.14 -22.25
CA ASP A 211 -1.41 -0.32 -21.39
C ASP A 211 -2.28 -1.15 -20.42
N LYS A 212 -1.78 -2.27 -19.91
CA LYS A 212 -2.53 -3.13 -18.98
C LYS A 212 -2.99 -2.38 -17.71
N ASP A 213 -2.23 -1.39 -17.29
CA ASP A 213 -2.59 -0.52 -16.16
C ASP A 213 -3.96 0.15 -16.37
N ARG A 214 -4.31 0.51 -17.61
CA ARG A 214 -5.59 1.15 -17.93
C ARG A 214 -6.81 0.31 -17.55
N ALA A 215 -6.67 -1.00 -17.53
CA ALA A 215 -7.76 -1.89 -17.12
C ALA A 215 -8.13 -1.75 -15.64
N LEU A 216 -7.20 -1.25 -14.81
CA LEU A 216 -7.40 -0.95 -13.39
C LEU A 216 -7.64 0.53 -13.10
N GLU A 217 -7.49 1.40 -14.08
CA GLU A 217 -7.73 2.84 -13.92
C GLU A 217 -9.23 3.16 -14.06
N ASN A 218 -9.72 4.05 -13.24
CA ASN A 218 -11.06 4.59 -13.34
C ASN A 218 -11.06 6.07 -12.93
N PRO A 219 -10.78 6.98 -13.89
CA PRO A 219 -10.66 8.42 -13.59
C PRO A 219 -11.91 9.02 -12.95
N GLU A 220 -13.10 8.54 -13.29
CA GLU A 220 -14.35 9.04 -12.70
C GLU A 220 -14.48 8.61 -11.24
N LEU A 221 -14.24 7.32 -10.93
CA LEU A 221 -14.26 6.82 -9.57
C LEU A 221 -13.15 7.47 -8.73
N THR A 222 -11.96 7.64 -9.32
CA THR A 222 -10.85 8.35 -8.68
C THR A 222 -11.24 9.79 -8.34
N ARG A 223 -11.88 10.52 -9.24
CA ARG A 223 -12.36 11.89 -8.97
C ARG A 223 -13.36 11.90 -7.82
N ARG A 224 -14.35 11.01 -7.81
CA ARG A 224 -15.32 10.89 -6.74
C ARG A 224 -14.67 10.54 -5.39
N ALA A 225 -13.73 9.60 -5.41
CA ALA A 225 -12.97 9.24 -4.22
C ALA A 225 -12.20 10.43 -3.65
N LEU A 226 -11.52 11.20 -4.51
CA LEU A 226 -10.80 12.41 -4.10
C LEU A 226 -11.73 13.49 -3.54
N GLU A 227 -12.94 13.64 -4.07
CA GLU A 227 -13.95 14.57 -3.50
C GLU A 227 -14.33 14.15 -2.07
N VAL A 228 -14.52 12.85 -1.81
CA VAL A 228 -14.80 12.34 -0.46
C VAL A 228 -13.61 12.58 0.46
N LEU A 229 -12.40 12.22 0.01
CA LEU A 229 -11.16 12.41 0.78
C LEU A 229 -10.90 13.90 1.09
N ASN A 230 -11.13 14.79 0.13
CA ASN A 230 -10.99 16.25 0.31
C ASN A 230 -12.01 16.81 1.31
N SER A 231 -13.14 16.14 1.52
CA SER A 231 -14.09 16.49 2.58
C SER A 231 -13.68 15.99 3.98
N GLY A 232 -12.52 15.37 4.11
CA GLY A 232 -12.00 14.83 5.37
C GLY A 232 -12.64 13.50 5.80
N LYS A 233 -13.36 12.82 4.89
CA LYS A 233 -14.02 11.55 5.20
C LYS A 233 -13.23 10.36 4.70
N PRO A 234 -13.17 9.25 5.46
CA PRO A 234 -12.58 8.02 5.00
C PRO A 234 -13.26 7.47 3.74
N PHE A 235 -12.46 6.95 2.81
CA PHE A 235 -12.89 6.25 1.60
C PHE A 235 -12.44 4.80 1.66
N ARG A 236 -13.39 3.88 1.46
CA ARG A 236 -13.18 2.42 1.55
C ARG A 236 -13.75 1.72 0.34
#